data_4a4ae3408169542fe4cb9c47bcddb615
#
_entry.id   4a4ae3408169542fe4cb9c47bcddb615
#
_cell.length_a   1.000
_cell.length_b   1.000
_cell.length_c   1.000
_cell.angle_alpha   90.00
_cell.angle_beta   90.00
_cell.angle_gamma   90.00
#
_symmetry.space_group_name_H-M   'P 1'
#
loop_
_entity.id
_entity.type
_entity.pdbx_description
1 polymer ?
#
loop_
_entity_poly.entity_id
_entity_poly.type
_entity_poly.pdbx_seq_one_letter_code
_entity_poly.pdbx_strand_id
1 'polypeptide(L)'
;MQTHQKIKIQNQMLKGKKVLLGVTASIAAYKTAELVRLFKKAGASVRVIQTEASLHFVAPLTLSTLSDNPVLSRMVNKDTEMWNSHVEIGLWADFMVIAPLTANTMAKIATGEADNLLLTTYLSAKCQVYFAPAMDLDMYKHPSTSENIEKLQSFGNKLIPSGFGELASGLVGEGRMAEPSEIIEHIISDLSSVLPFTDKKILITAGPTYEAIDPVRFIGNRSSGKMGIALALECADKGANIELVLGPTHLQCKHSNINISRVESADEMYKVVSSKFKKSDISIFSAAVSDYTPNEVAKIKIKKTGDSLTIDLSKTTDILSEMGNSKKDNQFVVGFALETENEFENAKLKLERKNLDMIVLNSLNNKGAGFEHNTNQVTIIDKQNNIKNFELKDKIEVAKDIVQQIIELS
;
A
#
# COMPACT_ATOMS: atom_id res chain seq x y z
N MET A 1 -20.57 1.45 -9.80
CA MET A 1 -19.10 1.52 -10.01
C MET A 1 -18.34 1.89 -8.75
N GLN A 2 -18.73 2.90 -7.99
CA GLN A 2 -18.07 3.31 -6.72
C GLN A 2 -18.00 2.21 -5.65
N THR A 3 -19.04 1.40 -5.48
CA THR A 3 -19.10 0.34 -4.46
C THR A 3 -18.08 -0.79 -4.71
N HIS A 4 -17.86 -1.19 -5.96
CA HIS A 4 -16.87 -2.23 -6.32
C HIS A 4 -15.42 -1.76 -6.14
N GLN A 5 -15.18 -0.47 -6.31
CA GLN A 5 -13.86 0.16 -6.13
C GLN A 5 -13.52 0.29 -4.64
N LYS A 6 -14.51 0.67 -3.81
CA LYS A 6 -14.38 0.72 -2.34
C LYS A 6 -14.02 -0.66 -1.74
N ILE A 7 -14.72 -1.71 -2.17
CA ILE A 7 -14.46 -3.11 -1.72
C ILE A 7 -13.05 -3.58 -2.10
N LYS A 8 -12.53 -3.14 -3.26
CA LYS A 8 -11.17 -3.50 -3.70
C LYS A 8 -10.08 -2.86 -2.84
N ILE A 9 -10.23 -1.58 -2.48
CA ILE A 9 -9.31 -0.85 -1.60
C ILE A 9 -9.32 -1.49 -0.20
N GLN A 10 -10.49 -1.81 0.33
CA GLN A 10 -10.66 -2.50 1.61
C GLN A 10 -9.88 -3.81 1.66
N ASN A 11 -10.00 -4.63 0.61
CA ASN A 11 -9.33 -5.93 0.53
C ASN A 11 -7.80 -5.82 0.45
N GLN A 12 -7.25 -4.71 -0.02
CA GLN A 12 -5.81 -4.54 -0.20
C GLN A 12 -5.13 -4.06 1.07
N MET A 13 -5.74 -3.10 1.79
CA MET A 13 -5.18 -2.52 3.02
C MET A 13 -5.18 -3.49 4.22
N LEU A 14 -6.16 -4.38 4.28
CA LEU A 14 -6.32 -5.34 5.37
C LEU A 14 -5.75 -6.73 5.07
N LYS A 15 -5.33 -6.99 3.83
CA LYS A 15 -4.76 -8.28 3.42
C LYS A 15 -3.50 -8.62 4.22
N GLY A 16 -3.53 -9.76 4.90
CA GLY A 16 -2.43 -10.24 5.75
C GLY A 16 -2.32 -9.55 7.10
N LYS A 17 -3.13 -8.53 7.40
CA LYS A 17 -3.16 -7.88 8.72
C LYS A 17 -3.72 -8.80 9.79
N LYS A 18 -3.18 -8.68 10.99
CA LYS A 18 -3.58 -9.43 12.19
C LYS A 18 -4.45 -8.54 13.07
N VAL A 19 -5.72 -8.85 13.16
CA VAL A 19 -6.73 -8.08 13.90
C VAL A 19 -7.09 -8.79 15.19
N LEU A 20 -6.94 -8.09 16.32
CA LEU A 20 -7.44 -8.55 17.60
C LEU A 20 -8.77 -7.84 17.92
N LEU A 21 -9.86 -8.60 17.95
CA LEU A 21 -11.19 -8.08 18.26
C LEU A 21 -11.53 -8.32 19.73
N GLY A 22 -11.71 -7.26 20.50
CA GLY A 22 -12.25 -7.28 21.86
C GLY A 22 -13.75 -7.06 21.85
N VAL A 23 -14.51 -7.96 22.50
CA VAL A 23 -15.98 -7.90 22.54
C VAL A 23 -16.44 -7.74 23.99
N THR A 24 -17.21 -6.69 24.27
CA THR A 24 -17.77 -6.44 25.61
C THR A 24 -19.28 -6.61 25.66
N ALA A 25 -19.86 -6.65 26.84
CA ALA A 25 -21.24 -7.01 27.10
C ALA A 25 -22.24 -5.90 26.71
N SER A 26 -22.70 -5.94 25.48
CA SER A 26 -23.73 -5.06 24.92
C SER A 26 -24.61 -5.82 23.94
N ILE A 27 -25.85 -5.41 23.77
CA ILE A 27 -26.72 -5.94 22.73
C ILE A 27 -26.06 -5.81 21.35
N ALA A 28 -25.27 -4.77 21.10
CA ALA A 28 -24.55 -4.57 19.86
C ALA A 28 -23.47 -5.66 19.58
N ALA A 29 -23.17 -6.54 20.54
CA ALA A 29 -22.21 -7.63 20.33
C ALA A 29 -22.61 -8.58 19.19
N TYR A 30 -23.90 -8.70 18.83
CA TYR A 30 -24.32 -9.51 17.69
C TYR A 30 -23.71 -9.05 16.35
N LYS A 31 -23.41 -7.76 16.20
CA LYS A 31 -22.77 -7.17 15.00
C LYS A 31 -21.34 -7.68 14.81
N THR A 32 -20.70 -8.20 15.86
CA THR A 32 -19.31 -8.66 15.78
C THR A 32 -19.16 -9.87 14.85
N ALA A 33 -20.20 -10.69 14.68
CA ALA A 33 -20.20 -11.79 13.74
C ALA A 33 -20.01 -11.29 12.29
N GLU A 34 -20.70 -10.21 11.92
CA GLU A 34 -20.53 -9.58 10.63
C GLU A 34 -19.17 -8.88 10.53
N LEU A 35 -18.71 -8.19 11.57
CA LEU A 35 -17.42 -7.51 11.61
C LEU A 35 -16.27 -8.50 11.38
N VAL A 36 -16.26 -9.65 12.07
CA VAL A 36 -15.28 -10.73 11.86
C VAL A 36 -15.31 -11.20 10.39
N ARG A 37 -16.52 -11.43 9.85
CA ARG A 37 -16.67 -11.86 8.46
C ARG A 37 -16.13 -10.84 7.45
N LEU A 38 -16.33 -9.55 7.69
CA LEU A 38 -15.83 -8.49 6.84
C LEU A 38 -14.30 -8.41 6.88
N PHE A 39 -13.66 -8.49 8.06
CA PHE A 39 -12.21 -8.57 8.19
C PHE A 39 -11.64 -9.79 7.45
N LYS A 40 -12.24 -10.97 7.61
CA LYS A 40 -11.83 -12.20 6.91
C LYS A 40 -11.95 -12.06 5.40
N LYS A 41 -13.06 -11.47 4.90
CA LYS A 41 -13.25 -11.20 3.46
C LYS A 41 -12.21 -10.22 2.91
N ALA A 42 -11.76 -9.26 3.72
CA ALA A 42 -10.69 -8.35 3.38
C ALA A 42 -9.28 -8.99 3.46
N GLY A 43 -9.19 -10.28 3.80
CA GLY A 43 -7.93 -11.03 3.84
C GLY A 43 -7.15 -10.88 5.15
N ALA A 44 -7.76 -10.35 6.21
CA ALA A 44 -7.16 -10.27 7.53
C ALA A 44 -7.25 -11.60 8.30
N SER A 45 -6.30 -11.83 9.20
CA SER A 45 -6.38 -12.85 10.25
C SER A 45 -7.03 -12.24 11.49
N VAL A 46 -8.06 -12.88 12.06
CA VAL A 46 -8.79 -12.35 13.20
C VAL A 46 -8.68 -13.28 14.39
N ARG A 47 -8.32 -12.74 15.56
CA ARG A 47 -8.48 -13.39 16.88
C ARG A 47 -9.48 -12.60 17.71
N VAL A 48 -10.25 -13.31 18.54
CA VAL A 48 -11.31 -12.69 19.32
C VAL A 48 -11.08 -12.92 20.82
N ILE A 49 -11.19 -11.84 21.61
CA ILE A 49 -11.30 -11.91 23.07
C ILE A 49 -12.69 -11.42 23.46
N GLN A 50 -13.42 -12.23 24.20
CA GLN A 50 -14.71 -11.85 24.80
C GLN A 50 -14.56 -11.63 26.29
N THR A 51 -15.19 -10.57 26.84
CA THR A 51 -15.42 -10.53 28.28
C THR A 51 -16.41 -11.64 28.70
N GLU A 52 -16.30 -12.18 29.91
CA GLU A 52 -17.21 -13.24 30.35
C GLU A 52 -18.68 -12.81 30.22
N ALA A 53 -19.01 -11.57 30.57
CA ALA A 53 -20.36 -11.05 30.45
C ALA A 53 -20.85 -10.97 28.99
N SER A 54 -19.96 -10.81 27.99
CA SER A 54 -20.35 -10.77 26.59
C SER A 54 -20.76 -12.13 26.01
N LEU A 55 -20.42 -13.23 26.68
CA LEU A 55 -20.82 -14.59 26.27
C LEU A 55 -22.34 -14.77 26.23
N HIS A 56 -23.08 -13.95 26.98
CA HIS A 56 -24.55 -13.96 26.98
C HIS A 56 -25.17 -13.27 25.75
N PHE A 57 -24.40 -12.48 25.00
CA PHE A 57 -24.89 -11.70 23.86
C PHE A 57 -24.49 -12.30 22.50
N VAL A 58 -23.36 -12.96 22.42
CA VAL A 58 -22.94 -13.68 21.22
C VAL A 58 -22.13 -14.92 21.62
N ALA A 59 -22.51 -16.05 21.04
CA ALA A 59 -21.88 -17.33 21.38
C ALA A 59 -20.43 -17.38 20.87
N PRO A 60 -19.48 -17.86 21.68
CA PRO A 60 -18.09 -18.06 21.26
C PRO A 60 -17.96 -18.94 20.00
N LEU A 61 -18.82 -19.97 19.89
CA LEU A 61 -18.85 -20.87 18.73
C LEU A 61 -19.08 -20.09 17.42
N THR A 62 -19.97 -19.10 17.42
CA THR A 62 -20.21 -18.26 16.24
C THR A 62 -18.96 -17.52 15.81
N LEU A 63 -18.27 -16.87 16.75
CA LEU A 63 -17.08 -16.05 16.47
C LEU A 63 -15.87 -16.92 16.14
N SER A 64 -15.70 -18.08 16.78
CA SER A 64 -14.60 -19.00 16.49
C SER A 64 -14.75 -19.61 15.07
N THR A 65 -15.97 -19.99 14.68
CA THR A 65 -16.24 -20.50 13.34
C THR A 65 -15.97 -19.47 12.26
N LEU A 66 -16.32 -18.19 12.49
CA LEU A 66 -16.15 -17.13 11.51
C LEU A 66 -14.69 -16.63 11.42
N SER A 67 -13.94 -16.69 12.52
CA SER A 67 -12.53 -16.25 12.59
C SER A 67 -11.52 -17.34 12.24
N ASP A 68 -11.95 -18.62 12.21
CA ASP A 68 -11.11 -19.81 12.15
C ASP A 68 -10.07 -19.87 13.31
N ASN A 69 -10.41 -19.27 14.46
CA ASN A 69 -9.57 -19.24 15.65
C ASN A 69 -10.40 -19.46 16.91
N PRO A 70 -9.84 -20.06 17.97
CA PRO A 70 -10.50 -20.14 19.28
C PRO A 70 -10.81 -18.74 19.81
N VAL A 71 -11.98 -18.59 20.43
CA VAL A 71 -12.34 -17.38 21.16
C VAL A 71 -11.82 -17.49 22.61
N LEU A 72 -11.12 -16.47 23.06
CA LEU A 72 -10.55 -16.41 24.39
C LEU A 72 -11.43 -15.54 25.30
N SER A 73 -11.76 -16.00 26.50
CA SER A 73 -12.59 -15.25 27.45
C SER A 73 -12.01 -15.17 28.86
N ARG A 74 -11.01 -16.00 29.16
CA ARG A 74 -10.38 -16.09 30.50
C ARG A 74 -8.88 -16.13 30.38
N MET A 75 -8.19 -15.75 31.45
CA MET A 75 -6.74 -15.84 31.54
C MET A 75 -6.25 -17.29 31.55
N VAL A 76 -7.01 -18.19 32.15
CA VAL A 76 -6.71 -19.63 32.20
C VAL A 76 -7.85 -20.37 31.50
N ASN A 77 -7.48 -21.28 30.59
CA ASN A 77 -8.43 -22.23 30.02
C ASN A 77 -8.80 -23.25 31.07
N LYS A 78 -10.11 -23.37 31.41
CA LYS A 78 -10.58 -24.25 32.47
C LYS A 78 -10.43 -25.75 32.15
N ASP A 79 -10.43 -26.10 30.87
CA ASP A 79 -10.41 -27.49 30.43
C ASP A 79 -9.00 -28.04 30.32
N THR A 80 -8.02 -27.16 29.98
CA THR A 80 -6.62 -27.55 29.75
C THR A 80 -5.67 -26.99 30.82
N GLU A 81 -6.15 -26.14 31.74
CA GLU A 81 -5.36 -25.40 32.73
C GLU A 81 -4.23 -24.56 32.13
N MET A 82 -4.24 -24.36 30.81
CA MET A 82 -3.24 -23.56 30.12
C MET A 82 -3.51 -22.06 30.26
N TRP A 83 -2.43 -21.31 30.45
CA TRP A 83 -2.46 -19.86 30.50
C TRP A 83 -2.64 -19.25 29.10
N ASN A 84 -3.60 -18.34 28.94
CA ASN A 84 -3.73 -17.51 27.75
C ASN A 84 -2.83 -16.27 27.92
N SER A 85 -1.64 -16.29 27.33
CA SER A 85 -0.67 -15.21 27.45
C SER A 85 -1.18 -13.91 26.82
N HIS A 86 -1.62 -12.97 27.65
CA HIS A 86 -2.08 -11.64 27.23
C HIS A 86 -0.98 -10.87 26.49
N VAL A 87 0.29 -11.08 26.84
CA VAL A 87 1.46 -10.46 26.18
C VAL A 87 1.59 -10.96 24.75
N GLU A 88 1.58 -12.28 24.56
CA GLU A 88 1.69 -12.87 23.20
C GLU A 88 0.51 -12.47 22.32
N ILE A 89 -0.69 -12.43 22.88
CA ILE A 89 -1.90 -12.02 22.18
C ILE A 89 -1.81 -10.55 21.76
N GLY A 90 -1.38 -9.68 22.68
CA GLY A 90 -1.20 -8.24 22.40
C GLY A 90 -0.12 -7.95 21.37
N LEU A 91 1.00 -8.68 21.42
CA LEU A 91 2.11 -8.56 20.46
C LEU A 91 1.81 -9.19 19.09
N TRP A 92 0.84 -10.10 19.01
CA TRP A 92 0.46 -10.73 17.76
C TRP A 92 -0.25 -9.76 16.81
N ALA A 93 -1.00 -8.80 17.33
CA ALA A 93 -1.89 -7.94 16.55
C ALA A 93 -1.15 -6.79 15.88
N ASP A 94 -1.50 -6.51 14.61
CA ASP A 94 -1.11 -5.27 13.93
C ASP A 94 -1.97 -4.09 14.41
N PHE A 95 -3.22 -4.36 14.78
CA PHE A 95 -4.10 -3.43 15.49
C PHE A 95 -5.18 -4.17 16.27
N MET A 96 -5.71 -3.50 17.28
CA MET A 96 -6.78 -4.00 18.14
C MET A 96 -8.05 -3.18 17.95
N VAL A 97 -9.20 -3.85 17.89
CA VAL A 97 -10.52 -3.20 17.82
C VAL A 97 -11.36 -3.66 19.00
N ILE A 98 -11.85 -2.74 19.80
CA ILE A 98 -12.79 -3.06 20.88
C ILE A 98 -14.19 -2.60 20.42
N ALA A 99 -14.98 -3.56 20.02
CA ALA A 99 -16.32 -3.35 19.45
C ALA A 99 -17.27 -4.49 19.87
N PRO A 100 -18.36 -4.21 20.55
CA PRO A 100 -18.69 -2.94 21.20
C PRO A 100 -17.77 -2.60 22.39
N LEU A 101 -17.56 -1.31 22.69
CA LEU A 101 -16.98 -0.86 23.95
C LEU A 101 -18.07 -0.28 24.85
N THR A 102 -18.39 -0.98 25.94
CA THR A 102 -19.36 -0.51 26.93
C THR A 102 -18.77 0.53 27.89
N ALA A 103 -19.62 1.36 28.50
CA ALA A 103 -19.22 2.34 29.51
C ALA A 103 -18.41 1.71 30.65
N ASN A 104 -18.79 0.50 31.11
CA ASN A 104 -18.07 -0.22 32.18
C ASN A 104 -16.63 -0.54 31.75
N THR A 105 -16.44 -1.15 30.58
CA THR A 105 -15.08 -1.50 30.09
C THR A 105 -14.29 -0.24 29.76
N MET A 106 -14.94 0.80 29.23
CA MET A 106 -14.31 2.09 28.94
C MET A 106 -13.75 2.72 30.22
N ALA A 107 -14.53 2.76 31.31
CA ALA A 107 -14.10 3.29 32.60
C ALA A 107 -12.89 2.50 33.15
N LYS A 108 -12.92 1.17 33.08
CA LYS A 108 -11.82 0.31 33.48
C LYS A 108 -10.55 0.55 32.68
N ILE A 109 -10.65 0.69 31.36
CA ILE A 109 -9.51 1.07 30.52
C ILE A 109 -8.96 2.43 30.94
N ALA A 110 -9.83 3.42 31.15
CA ALA A 110 -9.44 4.77 31.54
C ALA A 110 -8.72 4.84 32.91
N THR A 111 -8.99 3.89 33.80
CA THR A 111 -8.35 3.80 35.13
C THR A 111 -7.20 2.80 35.21
N GLY A 112 -6.96 2.02 34.15
CA GLY A 112 -5.85 1.05 34.08
C GLY A 112 -6.15 -0.25 34.85
N GLU A 113 -7.42 -0.62 35.00
CA GLU A 113 -7.79 -1.91 35.59
C GLU A 113 -7.40 -3.08 34.70
N ALA A 114 -7.04 -4.21 35.32
CA ALA A 114 -6.55 -5.42 34.68
C ALA A 114 -7.24 -6.69 35.21
N ASP A 115 -8.54 -6.62 35.43
CA ASP A 115 -9.33 -7.67 36.12
C ASP A 115 -9.77 -8.83 35.19
N ASN A 116 -9.53 -8.72 33.90
CA ASN A 116 -9.89 -9.75 32.90
C ASN A 116 -8.91 -9.81 31.73
N LEU A 117 -9.01 -10.86 30.90
CA LEU A 117 -8.10 -11.08 29.78
C LEU A 117 -8.10 -9.94 28.75
N LEU A 118 -9.25 -9.34 28.48
CA LEU A 118 -9.34 -8.23 27.51
C LEU A 118 -8.54 -7.00 28.00
N LEU A 119 -8.71 -6.62 29.25
CA LEU A 119 -8.05 -5.46 29.86
C LEU A 119 -6.53 -5.67 30.00
N THR A 120 -6.11 -6.85 30.46
CA THR A 120 -4.67 -7.17 30.53
C THR A 120 -4.01 -7.21 29.15
N THR A 121 -4.73 -7.73 28.13
CA THR A 121 -4.25 -7.72 26.74
C THR A 121 -4.17 -6.29 26.21
N TYR A 122 -5.16 -5.45 26.47
CA TYR A 122 -5.13 -4.04 26.09
C TYR A 122 -3.91 -3.31 26.67
N LEU A 123 -3.64 -3.48 27.97
CA LEU A 123 -2.47 -2.87 28.62
C LEU A 123 -1.13 -3.38 28.09
N SER A 124 -1.11 -4.57 27.49
CA SER A 124 0.09 -5.19 26.90
C SER A 124 0.24 -4.92 25.41
N ALA A 125 -0.82 -4.42 24.75
CA ALA A 125 -0.82 -4.16 23.31
C ALA A 125 0.11 -2.98 22.97
N LYS A 126 0.94 -3.16 21.95
CA LYS A 126 1.81 -2.11 21.39
C LYS A 126 1.29 -1.56 20.07
N CYS A 127 0.24 -2.16 19.56
CA CYS A 127 -0.39 -1.77 18.31
C CYS A 127 -1.43 -0.67 18.51
N GLN A 128 -1.85 -0.04 17.41
CA GLN A 128 -2.95 0.92 17.43
C GLN A 128 -4.24 0.25 17.95
N VAL A 129 -4.94 0.92 18.85
CA VAL A 129 -6.24 0.47 19.36
C VAL A 129 -7.34 1.39 18.87
N TYR A 130 -8.38 0.77 18.27
CA TYR A 130 -9.62 1.43 17.88
C TYR A 130 -10.73 1.00 18.85
N PHE A 131 -11.62 1.92 19.17
CA PHE A 131 -12.76 1.59 20.03
C PHE A 131 -14.07 2.15 19.50
N ALA A 132 -15.10 1.30 19.47
CA ALA A 132 -16.45 1.61 19.02
C ALA A 132 -17.43 1.58 20.21
N PRO A 133 -17.79 2.74 20.79
CA PRO A 133 -18.70 2.80 21.93
C PRO A 133 -20.09 2.27 21.60
N ALA A 134 -20.73 1.63 22.59
CA ALA A 134 -22.09 1.15 22.50
C ALA A 134 -22.78 1.24 23.87
N MET A 135 -23.72 2.17 23.99
CA MET A 135 -24.49 2.39 25.23
C MET A 135 -25.75 3.19 24.95
N ASP A 136 -26.62 3.33 25.92
CA ASP A 136 -27.81 4.16 25.83
C ASP A 136 -27.47 5.65 25.74
N LEU A 137 -28.42 6.45 25.22
CA LEU A 137 -28.24 7.87 24.93
C LEU A 137 -27.76 8.67 26.15
N ASP A 138 -28.42 8.48 27.31
CA ASP A 138 -28.09 9.22 28.53
C ASP A 138 -26.74 8.79 29.11
N MET A 139 -26.39 7.49 28.97
CA MET A 139 -25.06 7.00 29.32
C MET A 139 -23.99 7.59 28.41
N TYR A 140 -24.26 7.73 27.11
CA TYR A 140 -23.32 8.30 26.17
C TYR A 140 -23.04 9.78 26.41
N LYS A 141 -24.10 10.54 26.79
CA LYS A 141 -24.02 11.96 27.13
C LYS A 141 -23.51 12.24 28.57
N HIS A 142 -23.39 11.21 29.39
CA HIS A 142 -22.94 11.40 30.75
C HIS A 142 -21.52 11.98 30.81
N PRO A 143 -21.24 12.99 31.68
CA PRO A 143 -19.92 13.61 31.75
C PRO A 143 -18.77 12.61 31.90
N SER A 144 -18.93 11.59 32.76
CA SER A 144 -17.90 10.57 32.94
C SER A 144 -17.60 9.76 31.66
N THR A 145 -18.59 9.58 30.77
CA THR A 145 -18.37 8.90 29.48
C THR A 145 -17.56 9.79 28.57
N SER A 146 -17.89 11.08 28.47
CA SER A 146 -17.12 12.05 27.69
C SER A 146 -15.68 12.15 28.17
N GLU A 147 -15.47 12.29 29.49
CA GLU A 147 -14.13 12.33 30.09
C GLU A 147 -13.32 11.03 29.78
N ASN A 148 -13.97 9.86 29.88
CA ASN A 148 -13.31 8.60 29.56
C ASN A 148 -12.96 8.47 28.07
N ILE A 149 -13.82 8.93 27.16
CA ILE A 149 -13.51 8.98 25.73
C ILE A 149 -12.29 9.85 25.46
N GLU A 150 -12.27 11.09 26.01
CA GLU A 150 -11.13 12.00 25.87
C GLU A 150 -9.85 11.40 26.45
N LYS A 151 -9.96 10.73 27.60
CA LYS A 151 -8.83 10.07 28.25
C LYS A 151 -8.29 8.90 27.41
N LEU A 152 -9.15 8.07 26.84
CA LEU A 152 -8.72 7.00 25.93
C LEU A 152 -8.03 7.57 24.69
N GLN A 153 -8.54 8.67 24.12
CA GLN A 153 -7.91 9.33 23.00
C GLN A 153 -6.54 9.94 23.38
N SER A 154 -6.39 10.49 24.60
CA SER A 154 -5.10 10.99 25.10
C SER A 154 -4.05 9.89 25.27
N PHE A 155 -4.46 8.63 25.41
CA PHE A 155 -3.57 7.46 25.39
C PHE A 155 -3.15 7.02 23.99
N GLY A 156 -3.62 7.73 22.95
CA GLY A 156 -3.36 7.42 21.55
C GLY A 156 -4.37 6.46 20.92
N ASN A 157 -5.43 6.07 21.63
CA ASN A 157 -6.47 5.23 21.05
C ASN A 157 -7.36 6.02 20.10
N LYS A 158 -7.89 5.37 19.06
CA LYS A 158 -8.73 5.98 18.03
C LYS A 158 -10.20 5.70 18.30
N LEU A 159 -11.00 6.76 18.44
CA LEU A 159 -12.46 6.66 18.52
C LEU A 159 -13.05 6.36 17.15
N ILE A 160 -13.87 5.31 17.07
CA ILE A 160 -14.81 5.11 15.97
C ILE A 160 -16.13 5.73 16.41
N PRO A 161 -16.60 6.82 15.77
CA PRO A 161 -17.79 7.53 16.22
C PRO A 161 -19.00 6.61 16.28
N SER A 162 -19.83 6.77 17.32
CA SER A 162 -21.11 6.07 17.42
C SER A 162 -22.09 6.59 16.35
N GLY A 163 -22.94 5.69 15.84
CA GLY A 163 -24.01 6.04 14.94
C GLY A 163 -25.17 6.76 15.66
N PHE A 164 -25.91 7.54 14.89
CA PHE A 164 -27.19 8.12 15.31
C PHE A 164 -28.34 7.22 14.87
N GLY A 165 -29.30 6.97 15.74
CA GLY A 165 -30.49 6.18 15.41
C GLY A 165 -31.26 5.71 16.64
N GLU A 166 -32.24 4.83 16.41
CA GLU A 166 -32.99 4.17 17.47
C GLU A 166 -32.11 3.21 18.27
N LEU A 167 -32.16 3.33 19.57
CA LEU A 167 -31.44 2.50 20.55
C LEU A 167 -32.33 1.36 21.04
N ALA A 168 -31.76 0.37 21.73
CA ALA A 168 -32.52 -0.75 22.27
C ALA A 168 -33.56 -0.32 23.33
N SER A 169 -33.41 0.83 23.93
CA SER A 169 -34.36 1.46 24.83
C SER A 169 -35.55 2.11 24.14
N GLY A 170 -35.56 2.24 22.81
CA GLY A 170 -36.53 3.02 22.04
C GLY A 170 -36.21 4.50 21.94
N LEU A 171 -35.16 4.99 22.63
CA LEU A 171 -34.68 6.36 22.44
C LEU A 171 -33.98 6.54 21.11
N VAL A 172 -34.04 7.74 20.55
CA VAL A 172 -33.36 8.08 19.28
C VAL A 172 -32.23 9.07 19.57
N GLY A 173 -31.00 8.69 19.18
CA GLY A 173 -29.85 9.56 19.43
C GLY A 173 -28.52 8.88 19.14
N GLU A 174 -27.45 9.48 19.65
CA GLU A 174 -26.09 8.93 19.61
C GLU A 174 -25.92 7.88 20.71
N GLY A 175 -25.00 6.90 20.48
CA GLY A 175 -24.69 5.82 21.42
C GLY A 175 -24.76 4.44 20.79
N ARG A 176 -25.36 4.34 19.60
CA ARG A 176 -25.40 3.10 18.81
C ARG A 176 -24.00 2.79 18.28
N MET A 177 -23.52 1.56 18.48
CA MET A 177 -22.27 1.13 17.87
C MET A 177 -22.34 1.32 16.34
N ALA A 178 -21.31 1.90 15.77
CA ALA A 178 -21.15 2.02 14.32
C ALA A 178 -21.42 0.69 13.61
N GLU A 179 -21.92 0.74 12.40
CA GLU A 179 -22.15 -0.49 11.62
C GLU A 179 -20.79 -1.14 11.26
N PRO A 180 -20.73 -2.47 11.13
CA PRO A 180 -19.49 -3.18 10.82
C PRO A 180 -18.75 -2.66 9.60
N SER A 181 -19.48 -2.22 8.56
CA SER A 181 -18.90 -1.59 7.37
C SER A 181 -18.26 -0.23 7.67
N GLU A 182 -18.89 0.58 8.52
CA GLU A 182 -18.39 1.90 8.93
C GLU A 182 -17.13 1.77 9.78
N ILE A 183 -17.08 0.77 10.69
CA ILE A 183 -15.89 0.45 11.49
C ILE A 183 -14.70 0.15 10.59
N ILE A 184 -14.90 -0.71 9.58
CA ILE A 184 -13.84 -1.07 8.64
C ILE A 184 -13.42 0.13 7.79
N GLU A 185 -14.36 0.93 7.30
CA GLU A 185 -14.06 2.13 6.53
C GLU A 185 -13.26 3.14 7.34
N HIS A 186 -13.61 3.34 8.61
CA HIS A 186 -12.87 4.23 9.52
C HIS A 186 -11.43 3.77 9.73
N ILE A 187 -11.23 2.48 10.02
CA ILE A 187 -9.90 1.89 10.21
C ILE A 187 -9.06 2.03 8.94
N ILE A 188 -9.62 1.73 7.77
CA ILE A 188 -8.91 1.86 6.49
C ILE A 188 -8.53 3.31 6.21
N SER A 189 -9.44 4.25 6.47
CA SER A 189 -9.16 5.68 6.31
C SER A 189 -8.00 6.13 7.18
N ASP A 190 -8.00 5.72 8.46
CA ASP A 190 -6.91 6.03 9.39
C ASP A 190 -5.58 5.38 8.96
N LEU A 191 -5.59 4.10 8.63
CA LEU A 191 -4.40 3.41 8.12
C LEU A 191 -3.86 4.04 6.83
N SER A 192 -4.75 4.53 5.96
CA SER A 192 -4.36 5.19 4.71
C SER A 192 -3.74 6.56 4.95
N SER A 193 -4.20 7.29 5.97
CA SER A 193 -3.72 8.65 6.28
C SER A 193 -2.26 8.70 6.77
N VAL A 194 -1.72 7.59 7.26
CA VAL A 194 -0.33 7.45 7.73
C VAL A 194 0.61 6.83 6.70
N LEU A 195 0.13 6.53 5.48
CA LEU A 195 1.01 5.98 4.46
C LEU A 195 1.99 7.06 3.94
N PRO A 196 3.26 6.70 3.70
CA PRO A 196 4.32 7.66 3.33
C PRO A 196 4.00 8.51 2.10
N PHE A 197 3.25 7.95 1.15
CA PHE A 197 2.89 8.65 -0.10
C PHE A 197 1.42 9.06 -0.18
N THR A 198 0.73 9.18 0.96
CA THR A 198 -0.64 9.74 0.98
C THR A 198 -0.65 11.10 0.26
N ASP A 199 -1.62 11.28 -0.63
CA ASP A 199 -1.82 12.46 -1.49
C ASP A 199 -0.68 12.76 -2.50
N LYS A 200 0.42 11.99 -2.53
CA LYS A 200 1.49 12.14 -3.52
C LYS A 200 1.04 11.63 -4.89
N LYS A 201 1.38 12.37 -5.93
CA LYS A 201 1.20 12.00 -7.34
C LYS A 201 2.54 11.53 -7.89
N ILE A 202 2.63 10.27 -8.29
CA ILE A 202 3.85 9.68 -8.79
C ILE A 202 3.68 9.30 -10.26
N LEU A 203 4.57 9.82 -11.11
CA LEU A 203 4.66 9.45 -12.51
C LEU A 203 5.71 8.35 -12.68
N ILE A 204 5.35 7.27 -13.35
CA ILE A 204 6.28 6.15 -13.60
C ILE A 204 6.26 5.80 -15.07
N THR A 205 7.43 5.70 -15.70
CA THR A 205 7.56 5.12 -17.04
C THR A 205 8.04 3.68 -16.93
N ALA A 206 7.48 2.78 -17.73
CA ALA A 206 7.80 1.36 -17.70
C ALA A 206 7.71 0.70 -19.08
N GLY A 207 8.42 -0.40 -19.27
CA GLY A 207 8.44 -1.13 -20.55
C GLY A 207 9.43 -0.58 -21.56
N PRO A 208 9.54 -1.21 -22.74
CA PRO A 208 10.31 -0.70 -23.86
C PRO A 208 9.51 0.35 -24.63
N THR A 209 10.16 1.05 -25.57
CA THR A 209 9.50 1.65 -26.71
C THR A 209 9.83 0.88 -27.98
N TYR A 210 8.91 0.86 -28.94
CA TYR A 210 9.05 0.23 -30.23
C TYR A 210 8.97 1.29 -31.32
N GLU A 211 10.07 1.42 -32.07
CA GLU A 211 10.19 2.38 -33.17
C GLU A 211 9.98 1.62 -34.49
N ALA A 212 8.82 1.83 -35.07
CA ALA A 212 8.41 1.08 -36.25
C ALA A 212 9.36 1.30 -37.47
N ILE A 213 9.77 0.21 -38.10
CA ILE A 213 10.45 0.21 -39.39
C ILE A 213 9.41 0.08 -40.51
N ASP A 214 8.46 -0.84 -40.31
CA ASP A 214 7.33 -1.10 -41.18
C ASP A 214 6.18 -1.71 -40.32
N PRO A 215 5.00 -2.05 -40.86
CA PRO A 215 3.89 -2.60 -40.07
C PRO A 215 4.18 -3.91 -39.33
N VAL A 216 5.37 -4.52 -39.54
CA VAL A 216 5.73 -5.83 -38.98
C VAL A 216 6.97 -5.78 -38.09
N ARG A 217 7.91 -4.86 -38.38
CA ARG A 217 9.24 -4.81 -37.76
C ARG A 217 9.45 -3.49 -37.05
N PHE A 218 10.17 -3.55 -35.93
CA PHE A 218 10.51 -2.39 -35.08
C PHE A 218 11.91 -2.51 -34.51
N ILE A 219 12.47 -1.40 -34.07
CA ILE A 219 13.66 -1.29 -33.20
C ILE A 219 13.16 -1.10 -31.79
N GLY A 220 13.73 -1.80 -30.81
CA GLY A 220 13.33 -1.67 -29.42
C GLY A 220 14.26 -2.41 -28.47
N ASN A 221 14.12 -2.13 -27.19
CA ASN A 221 14.89 -2.75 -26.11
C ASN A 221 14.19 -4.02 -25.57
N ARG A 222 14.98 -4.96 -25.03
CA ARG A 222 14.48 -6.24 -24.46
C ARG A 222 13.79 -6.08 -23.08
N SER A 223 13.27 -4.91 -22.76
CA SER A 223 12.59 -4.67 -21.49
C SER A 223 11.21 -5.32 -21.46
N SER A 224 10.89 -6.00 -20.38
CA SER A 224 9.55 -6.57 -20.14
C SER A 224 8.59 -5.62 -19.40
N GLY A 225 9.08 -4.50 -18.88
CA GLY A 225 8.31 -3.58 -18.04
C GLY A 225 8.12 -4.04 -16.57
N LYS A 226 8.62 -5.23 -16.19
CA LYS A 226 8.39 -5.85 -14.88
C LYS A 226 8.84 -4.97 -13.72
N MET A 227 10.00 -4.31 -13.82
CA MET A 227 10.53 -3.46 -12.76
C MET A 227 9.64 -2.23 -12.52
N GLY A 228 9.27 -1.52 -13.59
CA GLY A 228 8.41 -0.34 -13.48
C GLY A 228 7.00 -0.67 -12.99
N ILE A 229 6.45 -1.82 -13.37
CA ILE A 229 5.17 -2.30 -12.83
C ILE A 229 5.29 -2.62 -11.34
N ALA A 230 6.39 -3.27 -10.89
CA ALA A 230 6.61 -3.56 -9.47
C ALA A 230 6.74 -2.26 -8.64
N LEU A 231 7.46 -1.25 -9.15
CA LEU A 231 7.56 0.07 -8.54
C LEU A 231 6.19 0.76 -8.46
N ALA A 232 5.39 0.68 -9.52
CA ALA A 232 4.05 1.28 -9.54
C ALA A 232 3.13 0.65 -8.49
N LEU A 233 3.17 -0.67 -8.35
CA LEU A 233 2.39 -1.38 -7.33
C LEU A 233 2.86 -1.02 -5.92
N GLU A 234 4.17 -1.04 -5.65
CA GLU A 234 4.71 -0.71 -4.33
C GLU A 234 4.41 0.74 -3.93
N CYS A 235 4.59 1.71 -4.83
CA CYS A 235 4.24 3.11 -4.57
C CYS A 235 2.73 3.28 -4.31
N ALA A 236 1.88 2.56 -5.03
CA ALA A 236 0.44 2.58 -4.83
C ALA A 236 0.05 1.96 -3.48
N ASP A 237 0.71 0.86 -3.06
CA ASP A 237 0.53 0.24 -1.75
C ASP A 237 1.00 1.16 -0.59
N LYS A 238 1.91 2.11 -0.86
CA LYS A 238 2.31 3.19 0.06
C LYS A 238 1.41 4.43 0.00
N GLY A 239 0.30 4.38 -0.72
CA GLY A 239 -0.74 5.41 -0.73
C GLY A 239 -0.68 6.42 -1.89
N ALA A 240 0.28 6.28 -2.81
CA ALA A 240 0.40 7.20 -3.93
C ALA A 240 -0.71 7.05 -4.98
N ASN A 241 -1.02 8.15 -5.66
CA ASN A 241 -1.77 8.15 -6.91
C ASN A 241 -0.79 8.05 -8.09
N ILE A 242 -0.84 6.94 -8.83
CA ILE A 242 0.14 6.61 -9.86
C ILE A 242 -0.39 6.93 -11.25
N GLU A 243 0.41 7.67 -12.02
CA GLU A 243 0.31 7.78 -13.47
C GLU A 243 1.37 6.90 -14.11
N LEU A 244 0.98 5.71 -14.57
CA LEU A 244 1.88 4.75 -15.21
C LEU A 244 1.83 4.91 -16.73
N VAL A 245 2.94 5.36 -17.32
CA VAL A 245 3.13 5.39 -18.78
C VAL A 245 3.83 4.11 -19.19
N LEU A 246 3.10 3.23 -19.88
CA LEU A 246 3.49 1.85 -20.09
C LEU A 246 3.67 1.54 -21.56
N GLY A 247 4.90 1.25 -21.96
CA GLY A 247 5.25 0.72 -23.29
C GLY A 247 4.75 -0.72 -23.50
N PRO A 248 5.00 -1.30 -24.67
CA PRO A 248 4.50 -2.63 -25.02
C PRO A 248 4.92 -3.70 -24.01
N THR A 249 3.94 -4.40 -23.45
CA THR A 249 4.16 -5.52 -22.54
C THR A 249 2.92 -6.39 -22.42
N HIS A 250 3.13 -7.69 -22.21
CA HIS A 250 2.06 -8.65 -21.90
C HIS A 250 1.68 -8.70 -20.40
N LEU A 251 2.46 -8.02 -19.55
CA LEU A 251 2.20 -8.01 -18.12
C LEU A 251 0.97 -7.16 -17.79
N GLN A 252 0.22 -7.60 -16.78
CA GLN A 252 -0.93 -6.88 -16.27
C GLN A 252 -0.53 -6.11 -15.01
N CYS A 253 -1.00 -4.87 -14.94
CA CYS A 253 -0.91 -4.05 -13.74
C CYS A 253 -2.33 -3.65 -13.35
N LYS A 254 -2.79 -4.07 -12.16
CA LYS A 254 -4.14 -3.79 -11.66
C LYS A 254 -4.08 -3.31 -10.22
N HIS A 255 -4.34 -2.04 -10.02
CA HIS A 255 -4.46 -1.41 -8.71
C HIS A 255 -5.41 -0.21 -8.83
N SER A 256 -6.20 0.07 -7.78
CA SER A 256 -7.18 1.18 -7.79
C SER A 256 -6.54 2.55 -7.97
N ASN A 257 -5.34 2.74 -7.43
CA ASN A 257 -4.62 4.01 -7.45
C ASN A 257 -3.67 4.14 -8.65
N ILE A 258 -3.74 3.22 -9.62
CA ILE A 258 -2.88 3.26 -10.82
C ILE A 258 -3.73 3.58 -12.05
N ASN A 259 -3.44 4.72 -12.67
CA ASN A 259 -3.95 5.09 -13.97
C ASN A 259 -2.92 4.79 -15.04
N ILE A 260 -3.27 3.96 -16.03
CA ILE A 260 -2.34 3.48 -17.05
C ILE A 260 -2.59 4.21 -18.38
N SER A 261 -1.53 4.83 -18.90
CA SER A 261 -1.46 5.34 -20.26
C SER A 261 -0.55 4.42 -21.09
N ARG A 262 -1.12 3.70 -22.05
CA ARG A 262 -0.34 2.84 -22.95
C ARG A 262 0.21 3.65 -24.11
N VAL A 263 1.48 3.40 -24.43
CA VAL A 263 2.22 4.05 -25.53
C VAL A 263 3.03 3.00 -26.27
N GLU A 264 3.41 3.28 -27.50
CA GLU A 264 4.22 2.36 -28.31
C GLU A 264 5.61 2.95 -28.57
N SER A 265 5.70 4.19 -29.04
CA SER A 265 6.96 4.84 -29.41
C SER A 265 7.53 5.77 -28.34
N ALA A 266 8.79 6.15 -28.50
CA ALA A 266 9.45 7.16 -27.66
C ALA A 266 8.75 8.52 -27.74
N ASP A 267 8.28 8.92 -28.91
CA ASP A 267 7.54 10.18 -29.11
C ASP A 267 6.19 10.19 -28.38
N GLU A 268 5.44 9.10 -28.45
CA GLU A 268 4.20 8.95 -27.69
C GLU A 268 4.46 9.00 -26.18
N MET A 269 5.50 8.28 -25.70
CA MET A 269 5.91 8.30 -24.30
C MET A 269 6.28 9.72 -23.86
N TYR A 270 7.07 10.43 -24.64
CA TYR A 270 7.45 11.81 -24.36
C TYR A 270 6.23 12.74 -24.23
N LYS A 271 5.28 12.68 -25.16
CA LYS A 271 4.06 13.50 -25.15
C LYS A 271 3.23 13.27 -23.87
N VAL A 272 3.02 12.00 -23.53
CA VAL A 272 2.24 11.64 -22.33
C VAL A 272 2.99 12.06 -21.05
N VAL A 273 4.28 11.77 -20.94
CA VAL A 273 5.12 12.12 -19.81
C VAL A 273 5.13 13.63 -19.60
N SER A 274 5.39 14.42 -20.64
CA SER A 274 5.46 15.90 -20.58
C SER A 274 4.16 16.51 -20.07
N SER A 275 3.01 15.94 -20.42
CA SER A 275 1.70 16.41 -19.96
C SER A 275 1.44 16.15 -18.47
N LYS A 276 2.01 15.06 -17.92
CA LYS A 276 1.76 14.58 -16.55
C LYS A 276 2.86 15.03 -15.57
N PHE A 277 4.09 15.19 -16.03
CA PHE A 277 5.26 15.53 -15.21
C PHE A 277 5.07 16.79 -14.38
N LYS A 278 4.50 17.85 -14.96
CA LYS A 278 4.29 19.14 -14.28
C LYS A 278 3.40 19.05 -13.02
N LYS A 279 2.61 17.97 -12.91
CA LYS A 279 1.65 17.72 -11.83
C LYS A 279 2.08 16.61 -10.89
N SER A 280 3.24 15.96 -11.13
CA SER A 280 3.77 14.90 -10.29
C SER A 280 4.69 15.47 -9.20
N ASP A 281 4.64 14.87 -8.02
CA ASP A 281 5.56 15.15 -6.91
C ASP A 281 6.85 14.35 -7.07
N ILE A 282 6.71 13.10 -7.51
CA ILE A 282 7.83 12.17 -7.74
C ILE A 282 7.70 11.61 -9.15
N SER A 283 8.82 11.45 -9.86
CA SER A 283 8.84 10.84 -11.18
C SER A 283 9.94 9.78 -11.28
N ILE A 284 9.57 8.55 -11.69
CA ILE A 284 10.47 7.41 -11.77
C ILE A 284 10.57 6.96 -13.23
N PHE A 285 11.72 7.12 -13.83
CA PHE A 285 11.98 6.80 -15.22
C PHE A 285 12.66 5.44 -15.33
N SER A 286 11.86 4.36 -15.38
CA SER A 286 12.35 2.99 -15.50
C SER A 286 12.11 2.35 -16.87
N ALA A 287 11.50 3.07 -17.80
CA ALA A 287 11.32 2.61 -19.17
C ALA A 287 12.67 2.48 -19.91
N ALA A 288 12.76 1.49 -20.76
CA ALA A 288 13.87 1.30 -21.69
C ALA A 288 13.50 1.94 -23.04
N VAL A 289 13.66 3.25 -23.11
CA VAL A 289 13.38 4.03 -24.32
C VAL A 289 14.43 3.76 -25.38
N SER A 290 14.03 3.60 -26.64
CA SER A 290 14.97 3.49 -27.76
C SER A 290 15.64 4.84 -28.02
N ASP A 291 16.98 4.83 -28.16
CA ASP A 291 17.76 6.05 -28.41
C ASP A 291 17.64 6.55 -29.88
N TYR A 292 17.19 5.67 -30.76
CA TYR A 292 17.08 5.94 -32.21
C TYR A 292 15.73 5.46 -32.74
N THR A 293 15.19 6.20 -33.73
CA THR A 293 13.97 5.88 -34.48
C THR A 293 14.26 6.00 -35.99
N PRO A 294 13.62 5.17 -36.86
CA PRO A 294 13.75 5.33 -38.32
C PRO A 294 13.27 6.69 -38.79
N ASN A 295 14.04 7.33 -39.69
CA ASN A 295 13.66 8.61 -40.31
C ASN A 295 12.36 8.48 -41.12
N GLU A 296 12.16 7.34 -41.75
CA GLU A 296 10.97 7.03 -42.53
C GLU A 296 10.42 5.66 -42.15
N VAL A 297 9.12 5.63 -41.85
CA VAL A 297 8.40 4.38 -41.57
C VAL A 297 7.70 3.91 -42.84
N ALA A 298 8.04 2.72 -43.32
CA ALA A 298 7.41 2.18 -44.50
C ALA A 298 5.94 1.82 -44.26
N LYS A 299 5.03 2.30 -45.11
CA LYS A 299 3.57 2.06 -44.99
C LYS A 299 3.18 0.61 -45.27
N ILE A 300 4.04 -0.14 -45.94
CA ILE A 300 3.86 -1.55 -46.30
C ILE A 300 5.10 -2.34 -45.87
N LYS A 301 4.94 -3.65 -45.62
CA LYS A 301 6.06 -4.52 -45.27
C LYS A 301 7.15 -4.45 -46.37
N ILE A 302 8.37 -4.08 -45.98
CA ILE A 302 9.53 -4.03 -46.88
C ILE A 302 9.83 -5.45 -47.40
N LYS A 303 9.78 -5.63 -48.73
CA LYS A 303 10.13 -6.90 -49.36
C LYS A 303 11.65 -7.05 -49.44
N LYS A 304 12.16 -8.29 -49.41
CA LYS A 304 13.56 -8.58 -49.60
C LYS A 304 13.93 -8.27 -51.05
N THR A 305 14.73 -7.24 -51.28
CA THR A 305 15.27 -6.84 -52.59
C THR A 305 16.78 -6.68 -52.42
N GLY A 306 17.55 -7.79 -52.67
CA GLY A 306 19.01 -7.81 -52.49
C GLY A 306 19.47 -8.43 -51.15
N ASP A 307 20.79 -8.38 -50.93
CA ASP A 307 21.47 -9.05 -49.82
C ASP A 307 21.57 -8.21 -48.53
N SER A 308 21.25 -6.91 -48.63
CA SER A 308 21.32 -5.98 -47.50
C SER A 308 20.13 -5.03 -47.45
N LEU A 309 19.82 -4.54 -46.23
CA LEU A 309 18.86 -3.48 -45.97
C LEU A 309 19.53 -2.41 -45.13
N THR A 310 19.57 -1.17 -45.59
CA THR A 310 20.02 -0.02 -44.82
C THR A 310 18.81 0.75 -44.29
N ILE A 311 18.86 1.15 -43.02
CA ILE A 311 17.83 1.96 -42.38
C ILE A 311 18.51 3.19 -41.79
N ASP A 312 18.08 4.36 -42.21
CA ASP A 312 18.57 5.63 -41.64
C ASP A 312 17.82 5.95 -40.36
N LEU A 313 18.57 6.23 -39.31
CA LEU A 313 18.05 6.47 -37.98
C LEU A 313 18.37 7.88 -37.49
N SER A 314 17.44 8.51 -36.79
CA SER A 314 17.64 9.74 -36.03
C SER A 314 17.49 9.49 -34.52
N LYS A 315 18.09 10.37 -33.74
CA LYS A 315 17.97 10.31 -32.26
C LYS A 315 16.55 10.63 -31.81
N THR A 316 16.07 9.85 -30.88
CA THR A 316 14.83 10.15 -30.16
C THR A 316 15.06 11.25 -29.09
N THR A 317 13.99 11.82 -28.59
CA THR A 317 14.05 12.78 -27.47
C THR A 317 14.48 12.07 -26.18
N ASP A 318 15.51 12.59 -25.51
CA ASP A 318 15.93 12.10 -24.19
C ASP A 318 14.93 12.57 -23.11
N ILE A 319 13.89 11.77 -22.89
CA ILE A 319 12.79 12.08 -21.99
C ILE A 319 13.30 12.40 -20.58
N LEU A 320 14.25 11.61 -20.06
CA LEU A 320 14.79 11.77 -18.73
C LEU A 320 15.55 13.10 -18.60
N SER A 321 16.33 13.46 -19.60
CA SER A 321 17.09 14.74 -19.62
C SER A 321 16.15 15.94 -19.69
N GLU A 322 15.15 15.90 -20.56
CA GLU A 322 14.16 16.98 -20.69
C GLU A 322 13.39 17.20 -19.39
N MET A 323 12.91 16.12 -18.77
CA MET A 323 12.15 16.20 -17.52
C MET A 323 13.02 16.65 -16.34
N GLY A 324 14.23 16.10 -16.20
CA GLY A 324 15.14 16.50 -15.12
C GLY A 324 15.56 17.96 -15.20
N ASN A 325 15.79 18.49 -16.42
CA ASN A 325 16.13 19.90 -16.62
C ASN A 325 14.92 20.85 -16.41
N SER A 326 13.71 20.36 -16.57
CA SER A 326 12.48 21.13 -16.39
C SER A 326 11.82 20.95 -15.01
N LYS A 327 12.43 20.15 -14.12
CA LYS A 327 11.83 19.87 -12.80
C LYS A 327 11.81 21.13 -11.92
N LYS A 328 10.80 21.21 -11.06
CA LYS A 328 10.67 22.21 -10.01
C LYS A 328 11.40 21.76 -8.74
N ASP A 329 11.71 22.68 -7.85
CA ASP A 329 12.42 22.40 -6.59
C ASP A 329 11.70 21.39 -5.68
N ASN A 330 10.38 21.33 -5.76
CA ASN A 330 9.55 20.41 -4.98
C ASN A 330 9.28 19.07 -5.68
N GLN A 331 9.94 18.78 -6.79
CA GLN A 331 9.79 17.53 -7.54
C GLN A 331 11.03 16.64 -7.32
N PHE A 332 10.78 15.34 -7.08
CA PHE A 332 11.83 14.34 -6.92
C PHE A 332 11.91 13.45 -8.16
N VAL A 333 13.07 13.35 -8.78
CA VAL A 333 13.27 12.64 -10.05
C VAL A 333 14.26 11.49 -9.88
N VAL A 334 13.79 10.28 -10.23
CA VAL A 334 14.57 9.05 -10.19
C VAL A 334 14.81 8.53 -11.61
N GLY A 335 16.08 8.32 -11.94
CA GLY A 335 16.48 7.69 -13.20
C GLY A 335 16.99 6.27 -13.03
N PHE A 336 16.98 5.50 -14.10
CA PHE A 336 17.62 4.20 -14.17
C PHE A 336 18.84 4.26 -15.09
N ALA A 337 19.89 3.57 -14.73
CA ALA A 337 21.07 3.33 -15.57
C ALA A 337 21.29 1.83 -15.71
N LEU A 338 21.59 1.40 -16.90
CA LEU A 338 22.05 0.06 -17.23
C LEU A 338 23.40 0.22 -17.91
N GLU A 339 24.46 -0.18 -17.23
CA GLU A 339 25.83 0.06 -17.67
C GLU A 339 26.58 -1.30 -17.73
N THR A 340 27.62 -1.35 -18.55
CA THR A 340 28.49 -2.54 -18.72
C THR A 340 29.94 -2.26 -18.37
N GLU A 341 30.36 -0.99 -18.45
CA GLU A 341 31.71 -0.52 -18.17
C GLU A 341 31.66 0.80 -17.41
N ASN A 342 32.61 1.02 -16.50
CA ASN A 342 32.71 2.25 -15.68
C ASN A 342 31.37 2.65 -15.03
N GLU A 343 30.64 1.64 -14.55
CA GLU A 343 29.21 1.70 -14.15
C GLU A 343 28.92 2.85 -13.18
N PHE A 344 29.76 3.00 -12.12
CA PHE A 344 29.56 4.03 -11.11
C PHE A 344 29.82 5.45 -11.65
N GLU A 345 30.86 5.62 -12.44
CA GLU A 345 31.20 6.92 -13.01
C GLU A 345 30.15 7.39 -14.01
N ASN A 346 29.72 6.47 -14.89
CA ASN A 346 28.67 6.74 -15.85
C ASN A 346 27.32 7.07 -15.17
N ALA A 347 26.98 6.35 -14.09
CA ALA A 347 25.77 6.62 -13.33
C ALA A 347 25.83 8.00 -12.65
N LYS A 348 26.97 8.38 -12.04
CA LYS A 348 27.17 9.71 -11.45
C LYS A 348 27.06 10.82 -12.47
N LEU A 349 27.75 10.69 -13.60
CA LEU A 349 27.67 11.66 -14.70
C LEU A 349 26.23 11.81 -15.20
N LYS A 350 25.48 10.71 -15.28
CA LYS A 350 24.08 10.72 -15.68
C LYS A 350 23.18 11.41 -14.65
N LEU A 351 23.42 11.16 -13.36
CA LEU A 351 22.74 11.81 -12.24
C LEU A 351 22.88 13.34 -12.34
N GLU A 352 24.11 13.83 -12.52
CA GLU A 352 24.42 15.27 -12.60
C GLU A 352 23.89 15.90 -13.89
N ARG A 353 24.25 15.33 -15.06
CA ARG A 353 23.88 15.88 -16.38
C ARG A 353 22.40 15.98 -16.60
N LYS A 354 21.61 15.05 -16.02
CA LYS A 354 20.16 15.00 -16.18
C LYS A 354 19.43 15.57 -14.95
N ASN A 355 20.15 16.23 -14.04
CA ASN A 355 19.60 16.87 -12.84
C ASN A 355 18.65 15.97 -12.03
N LEU A 356 19.08 14.73 -11.76
CA LEU A 356 18.30 13.75 -11.00
C LEU A 356 18.55 13.91 -9.50
N ASP A 357 17.62 13.42 -8.68
CA ASP A 357 17.79 13.36 -7.21
C ASP A 357 18.31 11.99 -6.77
N MET A 358 17.99 10.96 -7.55
CA MET A 358 18.42 9.58 -7.31
C MET A 358 18.60 8.84 -8.63
N ILE A 359 19.59 7.96 -8.72
CA ILE A 359 19.76 7.04 -9.83
C ILE A 359 19.88 5.60 -9.32
N VAL A 360 19.17 4.70 -10.00
CA VAL A 360 19.21 3.27 -9.75
C VAL A 360 20.07 2.62 -10.84
N LEU A 361 21.24 2.15 -10.44
CA LEU A 361 22.20 1.51 -11.32
C LEU A 361 21.96 0.00 -11.31
N ASN A 362 21.72 -0.57 -12.51
CA ASN A 362 21.69 -1.99 -12.80
C ASN A 362 23.00 -2.39 -13.47
N SER A 363 23.64 -3.45 -13.00
CA SER A 363 24.80 -4.03 -13.65
C SER A 363 24.42 -5.26 -14.48
N LEU A 364 24.84 -5.32 -15.74
CA LEU A 364 24.73 -6.53 -16.56
C LEU A 364 25.81 -7.58 -16.25
N ASN A 365 26.84 -7.19 -15.50
CA ASN A 365 27.94 -8.09 -15.13
C ASN A 365 27.54 -9.10 -14.04
N ASN A 366 26.41 -8.88 -13.35
CA ASN A 366 25.93 -9.76 -12.30
C ASN A 366 25.04 -10.88 -12.91
N LYS A 367 25.49 -12.14 -12.77
CA LYS A 367 24.69 -13.31 -13.20
C LYS A 367 23.35 -13.30 -12.48
N GLY A 368 22.24 -13.28 -13.24
CA GLY A 368 20.87 -13.24 -12.73
C GLY A 368 20.25 -11.83 -12.63
N ALA A 369 20.99 -10.77 -12.96
CA ALA A 369 20.45 -9.41 -13.09
C ALA A 369 20.20 -9.08 -14.57
N GLY A 370 19.23 -8.24 -14.88
CA GLY A 370 18.95 -7.77 -16.23
C GLY A 370 17.50 -7.91 -16.70
N PHE A 371 17.27 -7.68 -18.01
CA PHE A 371 15.91 -7.53 -18.56
C PHE A 371 15.04 -8.81 -18.51
N GLU A 372 15.60 -9.97 -18.77
CA GLU A 372 14.86 -11.23 -18.94
C GLU A 372 14.72 -12.03 -17.62
N HIS A 373 15.42 -11.63 -16.55
CA HIS A 373 15.38 -12.32 -15.25
C HIS A 373 14.26 -11.79 -14.34
N ASN A 374 13.78 -12.66 -13.45
CA ASN A 374 12.85 -12.28 -12.39
C ASN A 374 13.54 -11.54 -11.25
N THR A 375 14.84 -11.70 -11.11
CA THR A 375 15.72 -11.11 -10.12
C THR A 375 16.42 -9.87 -10.63
N ASN A 376 16.89 -9.04 -9.71
CA ASN A 376 17.74 -7.88 -10.02
C ASN A 376 18.67 -7.59 -8.84
N GLN A 377 19.80 -6.97 -9.13
CA GLN A 377 20.70 -6.39 -8.15
C GLN A 377 20.94 -4.94 -8.52
N VAL A 378 20.73 -4.05 -7.57
CA VAL A 378 20.82 -2.61 -7.82
C VAL A 378 21.76 -1.91 -6.85
N THR A 379 22.38 -0.84 -7.34
CA THR A 379 23.06 0.16 -6.51
C THR A 379 22.31 1.47 -6.66
N ILE A 380 22.00 2.12 -5.55
CA ILE A 380 21.37 3.45 -5.53
C ILE A 380 22.42 4.50 -5.22
N ILE A 381 22.40 5.58 -5.99
CA ILE A 381 23.23 6.76 -5.77
C ILE A 381 22.30 7.97 -5.69
N ASP A 382 22.41 8.74 -4.62
CA ASP A 382 21.65 9.97 -4.43
C ASP A 382 22.42 11.22 -4.89
N LYS A 383 21.76 12.37 -4.87
CA LYS A 383 22.33 13.66 -5.26
C LYS A 383 23.51 14.11 -4.39
N GLN A 384 23.64 13.59 -3.17
CA GLN A 384 24.76 13.82 -2.26
C GLN A 384 25.93 12.86 -2.49
N ASN A 385 25.83 11.99 -3.52
CA ASN A 385 26.76 10.90 -3.82
C ASN A 385 26.87 9.81 -2.74
N ASN A 386 25.86 9.66 -1.89
CA ASN A 386 25.76 8.48 -1.03
C ASN A 386 25.43 7.25 -1.88
N ILE A 387 26.14 6.16 -1.62
CA ILE A 387 26.01 4.90 -2.38
C ILE A 387 25.46 3.82 -1.46
N LYS A 388 24.39 3.16 -1.90
CA LYS A 388 23.77 2.04 -1.18
C LYS A 388 23.64 0.84 -2.12
N ASN A 389 24.33 -0.25 -1.77
CA ASN A 389 24.30 -1.50 -2.53
C ASN A 389 23.27 -2.44 -1.97
N PHE A 390 22.52 -3.11 -2.85
CA PHE A 390 21.53 -4.13 -2.49
C PHE A 390 21.94 -5.48 -3.07
N GLU A 391 21.58 -6.55 -2.37
CA GLU A 391 21.82 -7.90 -2.82
C GLU A 391 20.88 -8.30 -3.97
N LEU A 392 21.21 -9.42 -4.64
CA LEU A 392 20.37 -10.01 -5.67
C LEU A 392 19.06 -10.51 -5.05
N LYS A 393 17.93 -9.93 -5.47
CA LYS A 393 16.58 -10.26 -4.98
C LYS A 393 15.58 -10.32 -6.14
N ASP A 394 14.38 -10.84 -5.87
CA ASP A 394 13.26 -10.70 -6.79
C ASP A 394 12.94 -9.21 -7.05
N LYS A 395 12.53 -8.89 -8.29
CA LYS A 395 12.21 -7.50 -8.70
C LYS A 395 11.15 -6.84 -7.81
N ILE A 396 10.27 -7.61 -7.19
CA ILE A 396 9.29 -7.09 -6.23
C ILE A 396 9.99 -6.60 -4.96
N GLU A 397 10.95 -7.37 -4.42
CA GLU A 397 11.71 -6.97 -3.23
C GLU A 397 12.67 -5.81 -3.54
N VAL A 398 13.28 -5.80 -4.73
CA VAL A 398 14.08 -4.66 -5.19
C VAL A 398 13.23 -3.38 -5.32
N ALA A 399 11.97 -3.50 -5.77
CA ALA A 399 11.06 -2.36 -5.81
C ALA A 399 10.78 -1.79 -4.41
N LYS A 400 10.63 -2.63 -3.40
CA LYS A 400 10.48 -2.19 -2.00
C LYS A 400 11.72 -1.44 -1.51
N ASP A 401 12.91 -1.97 -1.79
CA ASP A 401 14.17 -1.31 -1.42
C ASP A 401 14.29 0.09 -2.08
N ILE A 402 13.98 0.19 -3.38
CA ILE A 402 14.01 1.47 -4.12
C ILE A 402 12.98 2.45 -3.55
N VAL A 403 11.74 2.00 -3.35
CA VAL A 403 10.66 2.85 -2.81
C VAL A 403 10.98 3.31 -1.40
N GLN A 404 11.58 2.46 -0.57
CA GLN A 404 12.04 2.84 0.76
C GLN A 404 13.09 3.95 0.71
N GLN A 405 14.04 3.89 -0.25
CA GLN A 405 15.03 4.96 -0.42
C GLN A 405 14.38 6.27 -0.92
N ILE A 406 13.37 6.17 -1.79
CA ILE A 406 12.61 7.37 -2.21
C ILE A 406 11.90 8.00 -1.00
N ILE A 407 11.30 7.22 -0.11
CA ILE A 407 10.66 7.72 1.12
C ILE A 407 11.66 8.44 2.03
N GLU A 408 12.89 7.92 2.13
CA GLU A 408 13.94 8.49 2.99
C GLU A 408 14.52 9.81 2.44
N LEU A 409 14.46 10.03 1.12
CA LEU A 409 15.12 11.14 0.43
C LEU A 409 14.16 12.24 -0.09
N SER A 410 12.83 11.97 -0.19
CA SER A 410 11.85 12.89 -0.82
C SER A 410 11.03 13.74 0.15
#